data_12265010afcbbccbf879b514d4a30b38
#
_entry.id   12265010afcbbccbf879b514d4a30b38
#
_cell.length_a   1.000
_cell.length_b   1.000
_cell.length_c   1.000
_cell.angle_alpha   90.00
_cell.angle_beta   90.00
_cell.angle_gamma   90.00
#
_symmetry.space_group_name_H-M   'P 1'
#
loop_
_entity.id
_entity.type
_entity.pdbx_description
1 polymer ?
#
loop_
_entity_poly.entity_id
_entity_poly.type
_entity_poly.pdbx_seq_one_letter_code
_entity_poly.pdbx_strand_id
1 'polypeptide(L)'
;MTTATQTYTSANTSVNSKRLPAIYKKINWDKIKNHYGNLVVLDIGAGKYTQHIKEFIESKGGEYIPYDPYNLSPADNLYAGANFDRANIIICSNVFNVIKEMEIIYDIHDMITRYGVAYFITVYEGDKSWIGHETKKGCWQRNETIDAYLLNYNEAIKHGVITSKVNTCFIY
;
A
#
# COMPACT_ATOMS: atom_id res chain seq x y z
N MET A 1 12.20 0.14 -14.48
CA MET A 1 11.42 -1.01 -13.98
C MET A 1 12.31 -2.23 -14.07
N THR A 2 12.38 -3.02 -13.01
CA THR A 2 13.22 -4.23 -13.00
C THR A 2 12.62 -5.32 -13.90
N THR A 3 13.44 -6.29 -14.26
CA THR A 3 12.99 -7.54 -14.91
C THR A 3 12.64 -8.61 -13.87
N ALA A 4 12.67 -8.28 -12.59
CA ALA A 4 12.38 -9.20 -11.51
C ALA A 4 10.91 -9.65 -11.53
N THR A 5 10.69 -10.92 -11.35
CA THR A 5 9.35 -11.52 -11.27
C THR A 5 9.04 -11.88 -9.83
N GLN A 6 7.89 -11.43 -9.34
CA GLN A 6 7.46 -11.75 -7.99
C GLN A 6 7.17 -13.23 -7.82
N THR A 7 7.85 -13.87 -6.87
CA THR A 7 7.72 -15.32 -6.61
C THR A 7 6.44 -15.63 -5.83
N TYR A 8 6.09 -14.79 -4.86
CA TYR A 8 4.94 -14.99 -3.96
C TYR A 8 3.88 -13.92 -4.20
N THR A 9 2.70 -14.33 -4.64
CA THR A 9 1.61 -13.41 -5.03
C THR A 9 0.55 -13.21 -3.95
N SER A 10 0.69 -13.90 -2.81
CA SER A 10 -0.30 -13.89 -1.72
C SER A 10 -1.71 -14.32 -2.12
N ALA A 11 -1.86 -15.03 -3.24
CA ALA A 11 -3.16 -15.48 -3.76
C ALA A 11 -3.96 -16.37 -2.78
N ASN A 12 -3.27 -17.06 -1.88
CA ASN A 12 -3.89 -17.92 -0.87
C ASN A 12 -4.18 -17.22 0.47
N THR A 13 -3.94 -15.91 0.56
CA THR A 13 -4.30 -15.17 1.78
C THR A 13 -5.80 -14.93 1.88
N SER A 14 -6.29 -14.86 3.13
CA SER A 14 -7.64 -14.40 3.47
C SER A 14 -7.62 -13.11 4.31
N VAL A 15 -6.47 -12.48 4.42
CA VAL A 15 -6.31 -11.21 5.14
C VAL A 15 -7.23 -10.15 4.53
N ASN A 16 -7.84 -9.36 5.37
CA ASN A 16 -8.79 -8.31 5.02
C ASN A 16 -10.14 -8.78 4.42
N SER A 17 -10.44 -10.07 4.39
CA SER A 17 -11.72 -10.56 3.86
C SER A 17 -12.95 -10.02 4.60
N LYS A 18 -12.79 -9.61 5.87
CA LYS A 18 -13.88 -9.13 6.73
C LYS A 18 -13.53 -7.89 7.55
N ARG A 19 -12.34 -7.34 7.37
CA ARG A 19 -11.85 -6.24 8.22
C ARG A 19 -11.17 -5.19 7.37
N LEU A 20 -11.55 -3.95 7.63
CA LEU A 20 -10.84 -2.80 7.10
C LEU A 20 -9.41 -2.77 7.64
N PRO A 21 -8.37 -2.64 6.79
CA PRO A 21 -7.00 -2.50 7.25
C PRO A 21 -6.84 -1.36 8.24
N ALA A 22 -5.97 -1.54 9.25
CA ALA A 22 -5.86 -0.60 10.36
C ALA A 22 -5.49 0.82 9.91
N ILE A 23 -4.74 0.96 8.81
CA ILE A 23 -4.34 2.24 8.26
C ILE A 23 -5.54 3.11 7.93
N TYR A 24 -6.57 2.56 7.30
CA TYR A 24 -7.78 3.29 6.91
C TYR A 24 -8.51 3.94 8.09
N LYS A 25 -8.42 3.35 9.28
CA LYS A 25 -9.02 3.88 10.52
C LYS A 25 -8.21 5.00 11.17
N LYS A 26 -6.93 5.15 10.79
CA LYS A 26 -6.00 6.10 11.40
C LYS A 26 -5.81 7.37 10.57
N ILE A 27 -6.14 7.33 9.31
CA ILE A 27 -6.07 8.48 8.42
C ILE A 27 -7.14 9.50 8.83
N ASN A 28 -6.75 10.75 8.93
CA ASN A 28 -7.68 11.87 9.09
C ASN A 28 -8.22 12.28 7.71
N TRP A 29 -9.25 11.58 7.26
CA TRP A 29 -9.86 11.75 5.94
C TRP A 29 -10.41 13.16 5.71
N ASP A 30 -10.98 13.77 6.73
CA ASP A 30 -11.55 15.13 6.63
C ASP A 30 -10.44 16.16 6.39
N LYS A 31 -9.30 16.03 7.11
CA LYS A 31 -8.14 16.90 6.88
C LYS A 31 -7.61 16.78 5.46
N ILE A 32 -7.51 15.56 4.94
CA ILE A 32 -7.04 15.31 3.57
C ILE A 32 -8.01 15.88 2.55
N LYS A 33 -9.31 15.61 2.71
CA LYS A 33 -10.34 16.13 1.83
C LYS A 33 -10.35 17.67 1.82
N ASN A 34 -10.19 18.31 2.98
CA ASN A 34 -10.11 19.76 3.06
C ASN A 34 -8.86 20.32 2.36
N HIS A 35 -7.74 19.58 2.37
CA HIS A 35 -6.51 20.00 1.70
C HIS A 35 -6.57 19.87 0.18
N TYR A 36 -7.08 18.75 -0.34
CA TYR A 36 -7.09 18.44 -1.77
C TYR A 36 -8.42 18.80 -2.48
N GLY A 37 -9.47 19.11 -1.75
CA GLY A 37 -10.80 19.40 -2.28
C GLY A 37 -11.61 18.17 -2.69
N ASN A 38 -10.94 17.10 -3.11
CA ASN A 38 -11.51 15.79 -3.45
C ASN A 38 -10.71 14.67 -2.78
N LEU A 39 -11.21 13.45 -2.88
CA LEU A 39 -10.59 12.29 -2.27
C LEU A 39 -10.54 11.17 -3.31
N VAL A 40 -9.39 10.98 -3.96
CA VAL A 40 -9.13 9.88 -4.90
C VAL A 40 -8.02 9.01 -4.33
N VAL A 41 -8.37 7.82 -3.90
CA VAL A 41 -7.50 6.90 -3.15
C VAL A 41 -7.04 5.76 -4.05
N LEU A 42 -5.75 5.71 -4.36
CA LEU A 42 -5.10 4.58 -5.00
C LEU A 42 -4.57 3.62 -3.93
N ASP A 43 -5.01 2.37 -3.96
CA ASP A 43 -4.58 1.31 -3.03
C ASP A 43 -3.71 0.29 -3.76
N ILE A 44 -2.40 0.36 -3.53
CA ILE A 44 -1.41 -0.51 -4.16
C ILE A 44 -1.25 -1.79 -3.36
N GLY A 45 -1.43 -2.93 -4.02
CA GLY A 45 -1.48 -4.24 -3.38
C GLY A 45 -2.77 -4.44 -2.60
N ALA A 46 -3.89 -3.96 -3.16
CA ALA A 46 -5.21 -3.98 -2.53
C ALA A 46 -5.71 -5.39 -2.14
N GLY A 47 -5.11 -6.44 -2.73
CA GLY A 47 -5.58 -7.81 -2.55
C GLY A 47 -6.91 -8.05 -3.26
N LYS A 48 -7.53 -9.19 -2.93
CA LYS A 48 -8.78 -9.63 -3.59
C LYS A 48 -10.07 -9.19 -2.89
N TYR A 49 -9.99 -8.62 -1.70
CA TYR A 49 -11.16 -8.25 -0.88
C TYR A 49 -11.29 -6.74 -0.77
N THR A 50 -11.69 -6.10 -1.85
CA THR A 50 -11.67 -4.63 -1.97
C THR A 50 -13.02 -3.96 -1.68
N GLN A 51 -14.13 -4.70 -1.75
CA GLN A 51 -15.48 -4.12 -1.69
C GLN A 51 -15.75 -3.31 -0.41
N HIS A 52 -15.41 -3.84 0.76
CA HIS A 52 -15.63 -3.14 2.03
C HIS A 52 -14.71 -1.91 2.22
N ILE A 53 -13.54 -1.90 1.55
CA ILE A 53 -12.65 -0.73 1.52
C ILE A 53 -13.27 0.34 0.61
N LYS A 54 -13.77 -0.06 -0.55
CA LYS A 54 -14.48 0.83 -1.47
C LYS A 54 -15.66 1.51 -0.77
N GLU A 55 -16.53 0.74 -0.14
CA GLU A 55 -17.67 1.27 0.63
C GLU A 55 -17.24 2.25 1.72
N PHE A 56 -16.14 1.96 2.40
CA PHE A 56 -15.59 2.87 3.41
C PHE A 56 -15.12 4.19 2.79
N ILE A 57 -14.35 4.18 1.69
CA ILE A 57 -13.88 5.39 1.03
C ILE A 57 -15.05 6.20 0.44
N GLU A 58 -16.01 5.53 -0.19
CA GLU A 58 -17.23 6.15 -0.70
C GLU A 58 -18.04 6.82 0.43
N SER A 59 -18.09 6.21 1.62
CA SER A 59 -18.74 6.82 2.79
C SER A 59 -18.05 8.11 3.27
N LYS A 60 -16.77 8.31 2.90
CA LYS A 60 -16.03 9.56 3.13
C LYS A 60 -16.19 10.55 1.97
N GLY A 61 -16.98 10.18 0.95
CA GLY A 61 -17.17 10.97 -0.27
C GLY A 61 -15.96 10.97 -1.18
N GLY A 62 -15.22 9.84 -1.21
CA GLY A 62 -14.06 9.61 -2.05
C GLY A 62 -14.30 8.60 -3.17
N GLU A 63 -13.36 8.54 -4.10
CA GLU A 63 -13.23 7.51 -5.13
C GLU A 63 -12.14 6.52 -4.70
N TYR A 64 -12.37 5.23 -4.90
CA TYR A 64 -11.42 4.17 -4.56
C TYR A 64 -10.93 3.46 -5.82
N ILE A 65 -9.61 3.43 -6.01
CA ILE A 65 -8.93 2.82 -7.15
C ILE A 65 -8.02 1.70 -6.62
N PRO A 66 -8.49 0.44 -6.60
CA PRO A 66 -7.63 -0.68 -6.21
C PRO A 66 -6.69 -1.09 -7.33
N TYR A 67 -5.45 -1.41 -6.98
CA TYR A 67 -4.46 -1.99 -7.87
C TYR A 67 -3.78 -3.19 -7.22
N ASP A 68 -3.86 -4.35 -7.86
CA ASP A 68 -3.12 -5.56 -7.48
C ASP A 68 -2.99 -6.49 -8.70
N PRO A 69 -1.80 -6.58 -9.32
CA PRO A 69 -1.62 -7.31 -10.57
C PRO A 69 -1.86 -8.81 -10.45
N TYR A 70 -1.90 -9.35 -9.23
CA TYR A 70 -2.03 -10.79 -8.99
C TYR A 70 -3.39 -11.20 -8.43
N ASN A 71 -4.11 -10.29 -7.82
CA ASN A 71 -5.33 -10.60 -7.07
C ASN A 71 -6.60 -9.93 -7.63
N LEU A 72 -6.45 -8.98 -8.55
CA LEU A 72 -7.56 -8.30 -9.23
C LEU A 72 -7.61 -8.68 -10.71
N SER A 73 -8.73 -8.39 -11.36
CA SER A 73 -8.90 -8.67 -12.77
C SER A 73 -7.97 -7.80 -13.64
N PRO A 74 -7.61 -8.23 -14.85
CA PRO A 74 -6.87 -7.40 -15.79
C PRO A 74 -7.56 -6.06 -16.10
N ALA A 75 -8.89 -6.05 -16.13
CA ALA A 75 -9.68 -4.84 -16.38
C ALA A 75 -9.56 -3.84 -15.22
N ASP A 76 -9.61 -4.30 -13.96
CA ASP A 76 -9.44 -3.44 -12.79
C ASP A 76 -8.02 -2.84 -12.75
N ASN A 77 -7.02 -3.66 -13.04
CA ASN A 77 -5.62 -3.20 -13.08
C ASN A 77 -5.37 -2.22 -14.24
N LEU A 78 -5.97 -2.43 -15.39
CA LEU A 78 -5.89 -1.49 -16.51
C LEU A 78 -6.56 -0.17 -16.15
N TYR A 79 -7.74 -0.21 -15.54
CA TYR A 79 -8.43 0.99 -15.05
C TYR A 79 -7.56 1.74 -14.04
N ALA A 80 -6.98 1.04 -13.06
CA ALA A 80 -6.10 1.64 -12.07
C ALA A 80 -4.90 2.31 -12.74
N GLY A 81 -4.21 1.61 -13.65
CA GLY A 81 -3.05 2.12 -14.38
C GLY A 81 -3.36 3.40 -15.18
N ALA A 82 -4.54 3.49 -15.79
CA ALA A 82 -4.99 4.66 -16.53
C ALA A 82 -5.40 5.84 -15.63
N ASN A 83 -5.50 5.65 -14.31
CA ASN A 83 -6.00 6.66 -13.38
C ASN A 83 -5.02 6.94 -12.21
N PHE A 84 -3.78 6.46 -12.29
CA PHE A 84 -2.79 6.69 -11.23
C PHE A 84 -2.51 8.18 -11.00
N ASP A 85 -2.49 8.98 -12.05
CA ASP A 85 -2.26 10.43 -12.01
C ASP A 85 -3.43 11.23 -11.39
N ARG A 86 -4.61 10.64 -11.27
CA ARG A 86 -5.76 11.25 -10.61
C ARG A 86 -5.72 11.11 -9.09
N ALA A 87 -4.94 10.15 -8.58
CA ALA A 87 -4.86 9.90 -7.15
C ALA A 87 -4.23 11.08 -6.42
N ASN A 88 -4.86 11.50 -5.34
CA ASN A 88 -4.27 12.45 -4.39
C ASN A 88 -3.88 11.79 -3.07
N ILE A 89 -4.19 10.51 -2.93
CA ILE A 89 -3.73 9.66 -1.82
C ILE A 89 -3.31 8.31 -2.37
N ILE A 90 -2.16 7.82 -1.91
CA ILE A 90 -1.70 6.46 -2.19
C ILE A 90 -1.61 5.68 -0.88
N ILE A 91 -2.19 4.50 -0.85
CA ILE A 91 -2.08 3.55 0.27
C ILE A 91 -1.33 2.32 -0.20
N CYS A 92 -0.38 1.85 0.61
CA CYS A 92 0.35 0.61 0.39
C CYS A 92 0.43 -0.12 1.74
N SER A 93 -0.55 -0.98 2.00
CA SER A 93 -0.75 -1.57 3.33
C SER A 93 -0.38 -3.04 3.39
N ASN A 94 0.68 -3.36 4.12
CA ASN A 94 1.21 -4.72 4.29
C ASN A 94 1.59 -5.41 2.97
N VAL A 95 2.14 -4.65 2.04
CA VAL A 95 2.60 -5.14 0.74
C VAL A 95 4.08 -5.49 0.79
N PHE A 96 4.93 -4.59 1.27
CA PHE A 96 6.38 -4.78 1.25
C PHE A 96 6.83 -6.00 2.05
N ASN A 97 6.16 -6.30 3.16
CA ASN A 97 6.47 -7.46 3.99
C ASN A 97 6.04 -8.81 3.38
N VAL A 98 5.28 -8.83 2.30
CA VAL A 98 4.83 -10.05 1.62
C VAL A 98 5.46 -10.24 0.24
N ILE A 99 6.35 -9.36 -0.17
CA ILE A 99 7.18 -9.46 -1.37
C ILE A 99 8.58 -9.92 -0.97
N LYS A 100 9.09 -10.95 -1.64
CA LYS A 100 10.43 -11.50 -1.36
C LYS A 100 11.54 -10.65 -1.99
N GLU A 101 11.30 -10.19 -3.20
CA GLU A 101 12.25 -9.51 -4.06
C GLU A 101 12.34 -8.01 -3.71
N MET A 102 13.48 -7.56 -3.21
CA MET A 102 13.68 -6.17 -2.79
C MET A 102 13.60 -5.18 -3.96
N GLU A 103 14.03 -5.60 -5.15
CA GLU A 103 13.98 -4.78 -6.36
C GLU A 103 12.53 -4.38 -6.71
N ILE A 104 11.58 -5.30 -6.52
CA ILE A 104 10.16 -5.03 -6.74
C ILE A 104 9.63 -4.05 -5.69
N ILE A 105 10.05 -4.20 -4.44
CA ILE A 105 9.68 -3.26 -3.36
C ILE A 105 10.19 -1.86 -3.69
N TYR A 106 11.42 -1.74 -4.17
CA TYR A 106 12.02 -0.46 -4.54
C TYR A 106 11.31 0.18 -5.75
N ASP A 107 10.93 -0.61 -6.75
CA ASP A 107 10.14 -0.11 -7.89
C ASP A 107 8.77 0.41 -7.44
N ILE A 108 8.09 -0.31 -6.53
CA ILE A 108 6.81 0.13 -5.96
C ILE A 108 7.00 1.42 -5.16
N HIS A 109 8.02 1.49 -4.33
CA HIS A 109 8.32 2.69 -3.54
C HIS A 109 8.62 3.90 -4.43
N ASP A 110 9.45 3.73 -5.46
CA ASP A 110 9.74 4.79 -6.45
C ASP A 110 8.45 5.23 -7.18
N MET A 111 7.60 4.29 -7.56
CA MET A 111 6.32 4.61 -8.17
C MET A 111 5.45 5.46 -7.22
N ILE A 112 5.33 5.07 -5.94
CA ILE A 112 4.54 5.80 -4.94
C ILE A 112 5.05 7.23 -4.77
N THR A 113 6.36 7.40 -4.62
CA THR A 113 6.98 8.70 -4.32
C THR A 113 7.01 9.65 -5.52
N ARG A 114 6.96 9.12 -6.74
CA ARG A 114 7.00 9.91 -7.97
C ARG A 114 5.79 10.81 -8.17
N TYR A 115 4.64 10.45 -7.65
CA TYR A 115 3.40 11.22 -7.87
C TYR A 115 3.27 12.46 -6.99
N GLY A 116 4.14 12.64 -5.98
CA GLY A 116 4.15 13.86 -5.15
C GLY A 116 2.86 14.13 -4.39
N VAL A 117 2.08 13.11 -4.09
CA VAL A 117 0.82 13.16 -3.35
C VAL A 117 0.97 12.59 -1.95
N ALA A 118 -0.04 12.75 -1.10
CA ALA A 118 -0.04 12.11 0.20
C ALA A 118 0.01 10.58 0.06
N TYR A 119 0.91 9.91 0.77
CA TYR A 119 0.97 8.47 0.74
C TYR A 119 1.19 7.84 2.12
N PHE A 120 0.72 6.60 2.25
CA PHE A 120 0.69 5.85 3.49
C PHE A 120 1.20 4.45 3.24
N ILE A 121 2.36 4.14 3.79
CA ILE A 121 2.94 2.81 3.71
C ILE A 121 2.92 2.19 5.11
N THR A 122 2.42 0.97 5.21
CA THR A 122 2.49 0.20 6.45
C THR A 122 3.00 -1.20 6.17
N VAL A 123 3.72 -1.77 7.14
CA VAL A 123 4.17 -3.15 7.11
C VAL A 123 3.84 -3.84 8.43
N TYR A 124 3.66 -5.14 8.39
CA TYR A 124 3.63 -5.96 9.59
C TYR A 124 5.06 -6.30 9.99
N GLU A 125 5.52 -5.75 11.09
CA GLU A 125 6.90 -5.92 11.56
C GLU A 125 7.12 -7.24 12.33
N GLY A 126 6.05 -7.89 12.76
CA GLY A 126 6.10 -9.17 13.48
C GLY A 126 6.98 -9.11 14.71
N ASP A 127 7.87 -10.09 14.83
CA ASP A 127 8.87 -10.21 15.89
C ASP A 127 10.17 -9.46 15.58
N LYS A 128 10.24 -8.77 14.44
CA LYS A 128 11.43 -8.06 13.95
C LYS A 128 12.66 -8.97 13.78
N SER A 129 12.43 -10.22 13.45
CA SER A 129 13.50 -11.21 13.27
C SER A 129 14.35 -10.99 12.04
N TRP A 130 13.89 -10.13 11.11
CA TRP A 130 14.55 -9.80 9.83
C TRP A 130 14.64 -10.98 8.87
N ILE A 131 13.98 -12.08 9.21
CA ILE A 131 13.97 -13.32 8.44
C ILE A 131 12.67 -13.41 7.64
N GLY A 132 12.82 -13.58 6.33
CA GLY A 132 11.69 -13.88 5.47
C GLY A 132 11.48 -15.38 5.35
N HIS A 133 10.21 -15.81 5.31
CA HIS A 133 9.86 -17.21 5.16
C HIS A 133 8.51 -17.40 4.45
N GLU A 134 8.29 -18.55 3.88
CA GLU A 134 6.99 -18.94 3.32
C GLU A 134 6.04 -19.31 4.47
N THR A 135 4.90 -18.63 4.55
CA THR A 135 3.89 -18.87 5.60
C THR A 135 2.83 -19.87 5.18
N LYS A 136 2.47 -19.85 3.90
CA LYS A 136 1.56 -20.79 3.22
C LYS A 136 2.04 -20.91 1.78
N LYS A 137 1.60 -21.94 1.08
CA LYS A 137 1.90 -22.10 -0.35
C LYS A 137 1.56 -20.82 -1.12
N GLY A 138 2.56 -20.20 -1.72
CA GLY A 138 2.44 -18.96 -2.47
C GLY A 138 2.32 -17.67 -1.63
N CYS A 139 2.58 -17.74 -0.32
CA CYS A 139 2.56 -16.58 0.58
C CYS A 139 3.89 -16.44 1.30
N TRP A 140 4.47 -15.26 1.23
CA TRP A 140 5.71 -14.87 1.90
C TRP A 140 5.44 -13.93 3.06
N GLN A 141 6.29 -13.94 4.07
CA GLN A 141 6.29 -12.96 5.14
C GLN A 141 7.72 -12.63 5.54
N ARG A 142 8.04 -11.34 5.63
CA ARG A 142 9.27 -10.82 6.19
C ARG A 142 8.94 -9.91 7.37
N ASN A 143 9.58 -10.12 8.49
CA ASN A 143 9.33 -9.39 9.74
C ASN A 143 10.40 -8.33 9.96
N GLU A 144 10.43 -7.31 9.13
CA GLU A 144 11.35 -6.17 9.23
C GLU A 144 10.63 -4.88 9.58
N THR A 145 11.36 -3.93 10.11
CA THR A 145 10.85 -2.57 10.32
C THR A 145 10.65 -1.83 9.00
N ILE A 146 9.79 -0.82 8.98
CA ILE A 146 9.45 -0.10 7.74
C ILE A 146 10.67 0.52 7.06
N ASP A 147 11.63 1.00 7.82
CA ASP A 147 12.86 1.62 7.33
C ASP A 147 13.75 0.68 6.49
N ALA A 148 13.66 -0.63 6.74
CA ALA A 148 14.39 -1.63 5.94
C ALA A 148 13.88 -1.74 4.50
N TYR A 149 12.66 -1.28 4.23
CA TYR A 149 12.04 -1.33 2.91
C TYR A 149 12.12 -0.02 2.14
N LEU A 150 12.45 1.09 2.79
CA LEU A 150 12.43 2.40 2.18
C LEU A 150 13.82 2.80 1.68
N LEU A 151 13.94 3.08 0.40
CA LEU A 151 15.10 3.76 -0.15
C LEU A 151 15.13 5.19 0.41
N ASN A 152 16.29 5.61 0.92
CA ASN A 152 16.45 6.98 1.44
C ASN A 152 15.49 7.33 2.60
N TYR A 153 15.41 6.46 3.60
CA TYR A 153 14.58 6.65 4.79
C TYR A 153 14.62 8.07 5.37
N ASN A 154 15.80 8.70 5.42
CA ASN A 154 15.95 10.07 5.91
C ASN A 154 15.25 11.12 5.02
N GLU A 155 15.21 10.90 3.71
CA GLU A 155 14.43 11.76 2.80
C GLU A 155 12.93 11.51 2.99
N ALA A 156 12.51 10.27 3.15
CA ALA A 156 11.14 9.92 3.47
C ALA A 156 10.68 10.58 4.78
N ILE A 157 11.53 10.68 5.80
CA ILE A 157 11.23 11.44 7.03
C ILE A 157 11.07 12.93 6.75
N LYS A 158 11.95 13.55 5.98
CA LYS A 158 11.86 14.98 5.64
C LYS A 158 10.57 15.30 4.89
N HIS A 159 10.12 14.40 4.03
CA HIS A 159 8.89 14.53 3.26
C HIS A 159 7.66 13.99 3.98
N GLY A 160 7.79 13.64 5.24
CA GLY A 160 6.66 13.33 6.07
C GLY A 160 6.09 11.94 5.98
N VAL A 161 6.89 11.00 5.59
CA VAL A 161 6.49 9.61 5.59
C VAL A 161 6.87 8.97 6.88
N ILE A 162 6.03 8.14 7.40
CA ILE A 162 6.36 7.13 8.31
C ILE A 162 5.34 6.92 9.33
N THR A 163 5.23 5.80 9.89
CA THR A 163 6.18 5.09 10.72
C THR A 163 5.74 3.71 11.12
N SER A 164 6.62 3.10 11.85
CA SER A 164 6.42 1.88 12.61
C SER A 164 5.05 1.79 13.26
N LYS A 165 4.43 0.66 13.21
CA LYS A 165 3.16 0.34 13.87
C LYS A 165 1.96 1.18 13.43
N VAL A 166 1.85 1.50 12.15
CA VAL A 166 0.70 2.22 11.63
C VAL A 166 0.70 3.68 12.05
N ASN A 167 1.61 4.45 11.54
CA ASN A 167 1.57 5.82 11.97
C ASN A 167 2.03 6.77 10.99
N THR A 168 1.48 7.48 10.38
CA THR A 168 1.73 8.84 10.06
C THR A 168 1.58 9.13 8.62
N CYS A 169 0.69 9.96 8.42
CA CYS A 169 0.35 10.67 7.26
C CYS A 169 1.08 11.97 7.23
N PHE A 170 1.59 12.32 6.10
CA PHE A 170 1.95 13.69 5.83
C PHE A 170 1.22 14.21 4.62
N ILE A 171 0.63 15.35 4.82
CA ILE A 171 -0.02 16.14 3.78
C ILE A 171 0.88 17.34 3.57
N TYR A 172 1.32 17.54 2.37
CA TYR A 172 1.98 18.76 1.95
C TYR A 172 0.98 19.84 1.59
#